data_26970888ddf10bcc521869d24a216503
#
_entry.id   26970888ddf10bcc521869d24a216503
#
_cell.length_a   1.000
_cell.length_b   1.000
_cell.length_c   1.000
_cell.angle_alpha   90.00
_cell.angle_beta   90.00
_cell.angle_gamma   90.00
#
_symmetry.space_group_name_H-M   'P 1'
#
loop_
_entity.id
_entity.type
_entity.pdbx_description
1 polymer ?
#
loop_
_entity_poly.entity_id
_entity_poly.type
_entity_poly.pdbx_seq_one_letter_code
_entity_poly.pdbx_strand_id
1 'polypeptide(L)'
;PTITKVTEFKSADETDETGRTINVNLSWACETEPAEPGWVVTYTLQDVENAEPQTLETDTESCVIPANNMYPGATYKVTLALKSGDSLEGETELTFSTANVDNPYTANGVKNPYTGLFLKPNKETFRYVDLVTRRTTFSKGELVAFDVDAGSNLNASSDGTVMVNLVIRDADGKIVDSSSSVLVWKDMWEKNMFVGYFPRTPQTDGDYTLSIYIGNQLLDSAKFTVKS
;
A
#
# COMPACT_ATOMS: atom_id res chain seq x y z
N PRO A 1 -10.94 -37.35 -5.86
CA PRO A 1 -10.45 -36.16 -5.16
C PRO A 1 -11.47 -35.78 -4.08
N THR A 2 -10.98 -35.63 -2.86
CA THR A 2 -11.80 -35.20 -1.75
C THR A 2 -12.03 -33.69 -1.91
N ILE A 3 -13.29 -33.25 -1.88
CA ILE A 3 -13.62 -31.82 -1.90
C ILE A 3 -13.62 -31.34 -0.46
N THR A 4 -12.77 -30.37 -0.17
CA THR A 4 -12.76 -29.68 1.13
C THR A 4 -13.79 -28.59 1.14
N LYS A 5 -14.72 -28.61 2.09
CA LYS A 5 -15.76 -27.62 2.24
C LYS A 5 -15.47 -26.71 3.43
N VAL A 6 -15.27 -25.43 3.14
CA VAL A 6 -14.97 -24.39 4.12
C VAL A 6 -16.26 -23.79 4.67
N THR A 7 -16.29 -23.59 5.97
CA THR A 7 -17.35 -22.91 6.69
C THR A 7 -16.77 -21.84 7.61
N GLU A 8 -17.60 -20.90 8.03
CA GLU A 8 -17.25 -19.85 9.03
C GLU A 8 -15.97 -19.05 8.69
N PHE A 9 -15.70 -18.79 7.41
CA PHE A 9 -14.58 -17.94 7.02
C PHE A 9 -14.82 -16.50 7.49
N LYS A 10 -14.00 -16.02 8.40
CA LYS A 10 -14.19 -14.73 9.07
C LYS A 10 -12.87 -14.01 9.35
N SER A 11 -12.98 -12.69 9.51
CA SER A 11 -11.90 -11.80 9.91
C SER A 11 -12.23 -11.12 11.25
N ALA A 12 -11.19 -10.82 12.02
CA ALA A 12 -11.30 -10.02 13.23
C ALA A 12 -10.12 -9.06 13.30
N ASP A 13 -10.44 -7.77 13.44
CA ASP A 13 -9.43 -6.72 13.58
C ASP A 13 -8.89 -6.66 15.00
N GLU A 14 -7.58 -6.50 15.10
CA GLU A 14 -6.90 -6.12 16.31
C GLU A 14 -6.39 -4.69 16.15
N THR A 15 -6.77 -3.80 17.08
CA THR A 15 -6.42 -2.38 17.01
C THR A 15 -5.59 -1.97 18.22
N ASP A 16 -4.72 -0.97 18.04
CA ASP A 16 -4.01 -0.33 19.14
C ASP A 16 -4.89 0.69 19.88
N GLU A 17 -4.35 1.34 20.91
CA GLU A 17 -5.04 2.35 21.71
C GLU A 17 -5.45 3.60 20.90
N THR A 18 -4.86 3.83 19.74
CA THR A 18 -5.21 4.94 18.84
C THR A 18 -6.33 4.58 17.86
N GLY A 19 -6.79 3.32 17.87
CA GLY A 19 -7.79 2.79 16.95
C GLY A 19 -7.23 2.31 15.62
N ARG A 20 -5.90 2.29 15.47
CA ARG A 20 -5.22 1.81 14.28
C ARG A 20 -5.20 0.29 14.24
N THR A 21 -5.52 -0.30 13.09
CA THR A 21 -5.39 -1.75 12.88
C THR A 21 -3.92 -2.17 12.96
N ILE A 22 -3.60 -3.09 13.85
CA ILE A 22 -2.26 -3.68 14.01
C ILE A 22 -2.15 -5.08 13.43
N ASN A 23 -3.25 -5.82 13.41
CA ASN A 23 -3.36 -7.13 12.77
C ASN A 23 -4.79 -7.35 12.29
N VAL A 24 -4.93 -8.21 11.28
CA VAL A 24 -6.21 -8.82 10.92
C VAL A 24 -6.07 -10.33 11.08
N ASN A 25 -6.86 -10.89 11.98
CA ASN A 25 -6.88 -12.32 12.26
C ASN A 25 -7.92 -12.98 11.35
N LEU A 26 -7.49 -13.90 10.51
CA LEU A 26 -8.36 -14.70 9.66
C LEU A 26 -8.52 -16.09 10.28
N SER A 27 -9.74 -16.63 10.23
CA SER A 27 -10.03 -17.98 10.68
C SER A 27 -11.14 -18.60 9.84
N TRP A 28 -11.09 -19.90 9.70
CA TRP A 28 -12.12 -20.69 9.00
C TRP A 28 -12.25 -22.04 9.65
N ALA A 29 -13.28 -22.77 9.28
CA ALA A 29 -13.52 -24.13 9.68
C ALA A 29 -13.83 -24.98 8.46
N CYS A 30 -13.55 -26.28 8.52
CA CYS A 30 -13.85 -27.21 7.47
C CYS A 30 -14.91 -28.24 7.92
N GLU A 31 -15.89 -28.47 7.06
CA GLU A 31 -16.83 -29.60 7.23
C GLU A 31 -16.16 -30.92 6.83
N THR A 32 -15.24 -30.83 5.85
CA THR A 32 -14.41 -31.95 5.40
C THR A 32 -12.97 -31.49 5.36
N GLU A 33 -12.12 -32.13 6.15
CA GLU A 33 -10.69 -31.80 6.20
C GLU A 33 -9.96 -32.09 4.88
N PRO A 34 -8.99 -31.27 4.51
CA PRO A 34 -8.14 -31.56 3.37
C PRO A 34 -7.29 -32.81 3.64
N ALA A 35 -7.04 -33.59 2.60
CA ALA A 35 -6.22 -34.81 2.70
C ALA A 35 -4.77 -34.49 3.12
N GLU A 36 -4.26 -33.33 2.68
CA GLU A 36 -2.97 -32.78 3.09
C GLU A 36 -3.20 -31.38 3.66
N PRO A 37 -2.73 -31.10 4.90
CA PRO A 37 -2.86 -29.76 5.46
C PRO A 37 -1.99 -28.77 4.69
N GLY A 38 -2.53 -27.59 4.47
CA GLY A 38 -1.79 -26.51 3.83
C GLY A 38 -2.69 -25.59 3.02
N TRP A 39 -2.65 -24.32 3.40
CA TRP A 39 -3.49 -23.28 2.86
C TRP A 39 -2.65 -22.15 2.26
N VAL A 40 -3.17 -21.55 1.19
CA VAL A 40 -2.68 -20.30 0.62
C VAL A 40 -3.77 -19.27 0.78
N VAL A 41 -3.46 -18.21 1.52
CA VAL A 41 -4.33 -17.05 1.72
C VAL A 41 -3.83 -15.92 0.84
N THR A 42 -4.65 -15.47 -0.09
CA THR A 42 -4.33 -14.34 -0.97
C THR A 42 -5.21 -13.15 -0.61
N TYR A 43 -4.61 -11.99 -0.39
CA TYR A 43 -5.34 -10.74 -0.14
C TYR A 43 -4.87 -9.65 -1.07
N THR A 44 -5.83 -8.84 -1.55
CA THR A 44 -5.59 -7.81 -2.57
C THR A 44 -6.48 -6.61 -2.28
N LEU A 45 -5.98 -5.40 -2.53
CA LEU A 45 -6.81 -4.19 -2.47
C LEU A 45 -8.01 -4.36 -3.40
N GLN A 46 -9.21 -4.18 -2.87
CA GLN A 46 -10.45 -4.31 -3.63
C GLN A 46 -10.66 -3.09 -4.52
N ASP A 47 -11.08 -3.34 -5.78
CA ASP A 47 -11.41 -2.29 -6.76
C ASP A 47 -10.25 -1.33 -7.07
N VAL A 48 -9.02 -1.82 -6.98
CA VAL A 48 -7.80 -1.09 -7.35
C VAL A 48 -7.15 -1.78 -8.53
N GLU A 49 -7.10 -1.10 -9.68
CA GLU A 49 -6.74 -1.69 -10.97
C GLU A 49 -5.34 -2.33 -11.01
N ASN A 50 -4.38 -1.72 -10.35
CA ASN A 50 -2.97 -2.15 -10.38
C ASN A 50 -2.51 -2.74 -9.04
N ALA A 51 -3.43 -3.16 -8.19
CA ALA A 51 -3.09 -3.78 -6.92
C ALA A 51 -2.44 -5.16 -7.13
N GLU A 52 -1.31 -5.35 -6.49
CA GLU A 52 -0.62 -6.65 -6.50
C GLU A 52 -1.16 -7.54 -5.38
N PRO A 53 -1.54 -8.79 -5.67
CA PRO A 53 -1.91 -9.75 -4.65
C PRO A 53 -0.75 -10.05 -3.71
N GLN A 54 -1.05 -10.20 -2.43
CA GLN A 54 -0.14 -10.68 -1.41
C GLN A 54 -0.58 -12.07 -0.96
N THR A 55 0.36 -12.93 -0.62
CA THR A 55 0.06 -14.30 -0.20
C THR A 55 0.69 -14.62 1.14
N LEU A 56 -0.04 -15.40 1.94
CA LEU A 56 0.46 -16.03 3.16
C LEU A 56 0.16 -17.52 3.08
N GLU A 57 1.04 -18.33 3.63
CA GLU A 57 0.85 -19.78 3.73
C GLU A 57 0.70 -20.18 5.19
N THR A 58 -0.18 -21.12 5.46
CA THR A 58 -0.39 -21.68 6.80
C THR A 58 -0.78 -23.15 6.69
N ASP A 59 -0.44 -23.93 7.71
CA ASP A 59 -0.85 -25.33 7.83
C ASP A 59 -2.01 -25.50 8.82
N THR A 60 -2.55 -24.37 9.33
CA THR A 60 -3.70 -24.34 10.24
C THR A 60 -4.84 -23.55 9.61
N GLU A 61 -6.04 -23.66 10.16
CA GLU A 61 -7.26 -22.98 9.72
C GLU A 61 -7.34 -21.53 10.22
N SER A 62 -6.19 -20.89 10.31
CA SER A 62 -6.08 -19.49 10.72
C SER A 62 -4.77 -18.89 10.22
N CYS A 63 -4.77 -17.57 10.05
CA CYS A 63 -3.56 -16.80 9.84
C CYS A 63 -3.74 -15.35 10.31
N VAL A 64 -2.63 -14.64 10.43
CA VAL A 64 -2.60 -13.23 10.81
C VAL A 64 -1.97 -12.43 9.68
N ILE A 65 -2.66 -11.38 9.23
CA ILE A 65 -2.10 -10.39 8.34
C ILE A 65 -1.58 -9.24 9.21
N PRO A 66 -0.26 -9.03 9.30
CA PRO A 66 0.28 -7.93 10.10
C PRO A 66 0.06 -6.58 9.41
N ALA A 67 -0.07 -5.54 10.21
CA ALA A 67 -0.33 -4.18 9.74
C ALA A 67 0.69 -3.68 8.70
N ASN A 68 1.95 -4.09 8.80
CA ASN A 68 3.00 -3.69 7.83
C ASN A 68 2.72 -4.13 6.39
N ASN A 69 1.84 -5.09 6.19
CA ASN A 69 1.45 -5.60 4.87
C ASN A 69 0.12 -5.01 4.36
N MET A 70 -0.42 -4.01 5.07
CA MET A 70 -1.71 -3.40 4.74
C MET A 70 -1.63 -1.87 4.84
N TYR A 71 -2.48 -1.18 4.07
CA TYR A 71 -2.65 0.27 4.21
C TYR A 71 -3.77 0.60 5.19
N PRO A 72 -3.67 1.74 5.91
CA PRO A 72 -4.80 2.27 6.67
C PRO A 72 -5.95 2.69 5.76
N GLY A 73 -7.18 2.54 6.24
CA GLY A 73 -8.39 2.95 5.50
C GLY A 73 -8.55 2.25 4.15
N ALA A 74 -8.17 0.99 4.08
CA ALA A 74 -8.20 0.17 2.87
C ALA A 74 -9.17 -1.00 3.02
N THR A 75 -9.76 -1.42 1.91
CA THR A 75 -10.58 -2.63 1.83
C THR A 75 -9.85 -3.69 1.01
N TYR A 76 -9.78 -4.89 1.56
CA TYR A 76 -9.11 -6.03 0.95
C TYR A 76 -10.10 -7.15 0.65
N LYS A 77 -9.93 -7.77 -0.50
CA LYS A 77 -10.53 -9.07 -0.84
C LYS A 77 -9.56 -10.17 -0.48
N VAL A 78 -10.05 -11.18 0.22
CA VAL A 78 -9.28 -12.36 0.63
C VAL A 78 -9.85 -13.60 0.00
N THR A 79 -8.98 -14.48 -0.48
CA THR A 79 -9.36 -15.79 -1.02
C THR A 79 -8.51 -16.89 -0.38
N LEU A 80 -9.13 -18.06 -0.21
CA LEU A 80 -8.47 -19.28 0.25
C LEU A 80 -8.21 -20.22 -0.92
N ALA A 81 -7.08 -20.92 -0.87
CA ALA A 81 -6.77 -22.04 -1.72
C ALA A 81 -6.00 -23.11 -0.93
N LEU A 82 -6.04 -24.35 -1.39
CA LEU A 82 -5.21 -25.43 -0.86
C LEU A 82 -3.85 -25.47 -1.56
N LYS A 83 -2.78 -25.71 -0.81
CA LYS A 83 -1.43 -25.90 -1.37
C LYS A 83 -1.36 -27.10 -2.30
N SER A 84 -2.11 -28.15 -2.03
CA SER A 84 -2.20 -29.37 -2.86
C SER A 84 -2.83 -29.13 -4.23
N GLY A 85 -3.53 -28.02 -4.44
CA GLY A 85 -4.33 -27.75 -5.62
C GLY A 85 -5.66 -28.51 -5.68
N ASP A 86 -6.08 -29.14 -4.57
CA ASP A 86 -7.39 -29.79 -4.45
C ASP A 86 -8.52 -28.75 -4.49
N SER A 87 -9.74 -29.23 -4.77
CA SER A 87 -10.88 -28.34 -4.89
C SER A 87 -11.42 -27.90 -3.54
N LEU A 88 -11.76 -26.62 -3.47
CA LEU A 88 -12.46 -26.02 -2.34
C LEU A 88 -13.91 -25.68 -2.70
N GLU A 89 -14.82 -25.86 -1.73
CA GLU A 89 -16.19 -25.41 -1.78
C GLU A 89 -16.57 -24.63 -0.50
N GLY A 90 -17.63 -23.83 -0.58
CA GLY A 90 -18.18 -23.11 0.56
C GLY A 90 -17.69 -21.68 0.67
N GLU A 91 -17.41 -21.23 1.89
CA GLU A 91 -16.99 -19.88 2.19
C GLU A 91 -15.49 -19.68 1.98
N THR A 92 -15.08 -19.44 0.74
CA THR A 92 -13.67 -19.33 0.35
C THR A 92 -13.21 -17.90 0.08
N GLU A 93 -14.10 -16.92 0.16
CA GLU A 93 -13.83 -15.51 -0.04
C GLU A 93 -14.44 -14.66 1.06
N LEU A 94 -13.77 -13.58 1.43
CA LEU A 94 -14.33 -12.52 2.28
C LEU A 94 -13.69 -11.17 1.94
N THR A 95 -14.26 -10.10 2.48
CA THR A 95 -13.64 -8.77 2.48
C THR A 95 -13.49 -8.28 3.90
N PHE A 96 -12.43 -7.50 4.15
CA PHE A 96 -12.26 -6.77 5.39
C PHE A 96 -11.71 -5.36 5.11
N SER A 97 -11.88 -4.45 6.06
CA SER A 97 -11.33 -3.10 5.97
C SER A 97 -10.44 -2.80 7.16
N THR A 98 -9.37 -2.06 6.91
CA THR A 98 -8.50 -1.54 7.97
C THR A 98 -9.00 -0.19 8.46
N ALA A 99 -8.71 0.15 9.72
CA ALA A 99 -9.09 1.44 10.29
C ALA A 99 -8.42 2.60 9.54
N ASN A 100 -9.20 3.66 9.28
CA ASN A 100 -8.72 4.87 8.61
C ASN A 100 -8.05 5.83 9.60
N VAL A 101 -6.95 5.38 10.20
CA VAL A 101 -6.13 6.19 11.10
C VAL A 101 -4.70 6.18 10.60
N ASP A 102 -4.33 7.24 9.90
CA ASP A 102 -2.97 7.43 9.43
C ASP A 102 -2.11 8.08 10.52
N ASN A 103 -1.07 7.40 10.95
CA ASN A 103 -0.05 7.97 11.81
C ASN A 103 1.15 8.37 10.96
N PRO A 104 1.47 9.66 10.85
CA PRO A 104 2.65 10.09 10.12
C PRO A 104 3.91 9.42 10.68
N TYR A 105 4.74 8.93 9.80
CA TYR A 105 6.07 8.49 10.17
C TYR A 105 6.87 9.71 10.66
N THR A 106 7.43 9.61 11.85
CA THR A 106 8.24 10.67 12.43
C THR A 106 9.63 10.13 12.70
N ALA A 107 10.61 10.58 11.96
CA ALA A 107 11.99 10.38 12.30
C ALA A 107 12.37 11.40 13.40
N ASN A 108 12.76 10.95 14.58
CA ASN A 108 13.10 11.80 15.74
C ASN A 108 11.98 12.76 16.17
N GLY A 109 10.72 12.41 15.94
CA GLY A 109 9.59 13.25 16.33
C GLY A 109 9.33 14.45 15.42
N VAL A 110 10.00 14.55 14.29
CA VAL A 110 9.80 15.64 13.32
C VAL A 110 8.93 15.16 12.18
N LYS A 111 7.73 15.75 12.06
CA LYS A 111 6.89 15.56 10.88
C LYS A 111 7.53 16.29 9.69
N ASN A 112 7.63 15.61 8.57
CA ASN A 112 8.16 16.22 7.36
C ASN A 112 7.19 17.26 6.76
N PRO A 113 7.57 18.52 6.62
CA PRO A 113 6.71 19.54 6.05
C PRO A 113 6.82 19.69 4.52
N TYR A 114 7.64 18.90 3.84
CA TYR A 114 8.07 19.20 2.47
C TYR A 114 7.73 18.15 1.42
N THR A 115 6.66 17.40 1.56
CA THR A 115 6.20 16.59 0.43
C THR A 115 5.73 17.51 -0.68
N GLY A 116 6.30 17.36 -1.86
CA GLY A 116 5.93 18.11 -3.04
C GLY A 116 5.65 17.17 -4.20
N LEU A 117 4.66 17.50 -5.03
CA LEU A 117 4.40 16.81 -6.28
C LEU A 117 4.96 17.63 -7.43
N PHE A 118 5.75 16.97 -8.28
CA PHE A 118 6.40 17.60 -9.42
C PHE A 118 6.03 16.89 -10.71
N LEU A 119 5.74 17.65 -11.75
CA LEU A 119 5.68 17.09 -13.10
C LEU A 119 7.06 16.67 -13.52
N LYS A 120 7.19 15.44 -14.00
CA LYS A 120 8.41 15.00 -14.66
C LYS A 120 8.31 15.22 -16.16
N PRO A 121 9.04 16.19 -16.72
CA PRO A 121 9.02 16.45 -18.14
C PRO A 121 9.75 15.39 -18.96
N ASN A 122 10.76 14.72 -18.43
CA ASN A 122 11.51 13.71 -19.17
C ASN A 122 12.30 12.76 -18.28
N LYS A 123 12.39 11.47 -18.65
CA LYS A 123 13.10 10.43 -17.88
C LYS A 123 14.59 10.72 -17.65
N GLU A 124 15.17 11.54 -18.49
CA GLU A 124 16.61 11.82 -18.47
C GLU A 124 16.99 13.01 -17.58
N THR A 125 16.01 13.76 -17.09
CA THR A 125 16.27 15.01 -16.38
C THR A 125 15.64 15.02 -15.00
N PHE A 126 16.00 14.10 -14.15
CA PHE A 126 16.04 14.42 -12.72
C PHE A 126 17.16 15.44 -12.51
N ARG A 127 17.05 16.57 -13.17
CA ARG A 127 17.94 17.67 -12.92
C ARG A 127 17.36 18.49 -11.79
N TYR A 128 18.25 18.93 -10.97
CA TYR A 128 18.09 19.80 -9.85
C TYR A 128 17.15 21.01 -10.06
N VAL A 129 17.10 21.53 -11.28
CA VAL A 129 16.25 22.68 -11.64
C VAL A 129 14.75 22.31 -11.61
N ASP A 130 14.41 21.06 -11.80
CA ASP A 130 13.03 20.60 -11.85
C ASP A 130 12.39 20.51 -10.46
N LEU A 131 13.20 20.56 -9.42
CA LEU A 131 12.75 20.52 -8.02
C LEU A 131 12.12 21.83 -7.54
N VAL A 132 12.33 22.91 -8.24
CA VAL A 132 11.86 24.25 -7.85
C VAL A 132 10.45 24.51 -8.33
N THR A 133 10.00 23.80 -9.38
CA THR A 133 8.66 24.02 -9.95
C THR A 133 7.68 22.98 -9.41
N ARG A 134 7.04 23.32 -8.31
CA ARG A 134 5.96 22.51 -7.76
C ARG A 134 4.73 22.62 -8.65
N ARG A 135 4.14 21.49 -8.96
CA ARG A 135 2.90 21.41 -9.72
C ARG A 135 1.85 20.63 -8.94
N THR A 136 0.63 21.13 -8.93
CA THR A 136 -0.51 20.48 -8.27
C THR A 136 -1.61 20.08 -9.24
N THR A 137 -1.45 20.38 -10.52
CA THR A 137 -2.41 19.99 -11.57
C THR A 137 -1.69 19.23 -12.66
N PHE A 138 -2.23 18.08 -13.03
CA PHE A 138 -1.69 17.16 -14.01
C PHE A 138 -2.75 16.80 -15.05
N SER A 139 -2.31 16.45 -16.26
CA SER A 139 -3.17 15.83 -17.27
C SER A 139 -3.29 14.32 -17.02
N LYS A 140 -4.33 13.72 -17.58
CA LYS A 140 -4.55 12.26 -17.48
C LYS A 140 -3.35 11.47 -18.02
N GLY A 141 -2.94 10.47 -17.25
CA GLY A 141 -1.84 9.58 -17.63
C GLY A 141 -0.43 10.17 -17.48
N GLU A 142 -0.30 11.43 -17.06
CA GLU A 142 1.02 12.00 -16.77
C GLU A 142 1.67 11.28 -15.59
N LEU A 143 2.98 11.17 -15.63
CA LEU A 143 3.78 10.71 -14.50
C LEU A 143 3.86 11.82 -13.46
N VAL A 144 3.68 11.47 -12.19
CA VAL A 144 3.81 12.38 -11.06
C VAL A 144 5.14 12.13 -10.37
N ALA A 145 6.10 13.02 -10.55
CA ALA A 145 7.35 12.98 -9.79
C ALA A 145 7.21 13.76 -8.49
N PHE A 146 7.95 13.37 -7.48
CA PHE A 146 7.93 14.04 -6.20
C PHE A 146 9.29 14.00 -5.50
N ASP A 147 9.51 14.98 -4.65
CA ASP A 147 10.52 14.97 -3.61
C ASP A 147 9.86 14.75 -2.24
N VAL A 148 10.57 14.08 -1.38
CA VAL A 148 10.19 13.94 0.01
C VAL A 148 11.40 14.08 0.92
N ASP A 149 11.30 14.95 1.91
CA ASP A 149 12.24 15.00 3.01
C ASP A 149 11.80 13.98 4.07
N ALA A 150 12.56 12.94 4.25
CA ALA A 150 12.22 11.84 5.15
C ALA A 150 12.81 12.00 6.56
N GLY A 151 13.43 13.14 6.86
CA GLY A 151 14.13 13.34 8.14
C GLY A 151 15.42 12.53 8.26
N SER A 152 16.15 12.72 9.35
CA SER A 152 17.51 12.19 9.51
C SER A 152 17.64 10.69 9.75
N ASN A 153 16.54 9.96 9.92
CA ASN A 153 16.54 8.56 10.38
C ASN A 153 15.85 7.56 9.44
N LEU A 154 15.67 7.91 8.18
CA LEU A 154 15.28 6.92 7.22
C LEU A 154 16.46 5.96 7.01
N ASN A 155 16.28 4.69 7.39
CA ASN A 155 17.30 3.67 7.14
C ASN A 155 17.32 3.35 5.64
N ALA A 156 18.10 4.12 4.90
CA ALA A 156 18.41 3.79 3.52
C ALA A 156 19.31 2.55 3.51
N SER A 157 19.18 1.74 2.47
CA SER A 157 20.15 0.70 2.15
C SER A 157 21.53 1.30 1.86
N SER A 158 22.56 0.48 1.80
CA SER A 158 23.95 0.93 1.57
C SER A 158 24.15 1.69 0.25
N ASP A 159 23.26 1.52 -0.71
CA ASP A 159 23.24 2.26 -1.99
C ASP A 159 22.41 3.56 -1.95
N GLY A 160 21.91 3.95 -0.79
CA GLY A 160 21.13 5.17 -0.59
C GLY A 160 19.68 5.06 -1.10
N THR A 161 19.13 3.87 -1.21
CA THR A 161 17.74 3.65 -1.66
C THR A 161 16.82 3.25 -0.52
N VAL A 162 15.54 3.59 -0.64
CA VAL A 162 14.48 3.18 0.28
C VAL A 162 13.28 2.73 -0.53
N MET A 163 12.78 1.53 -0.22
CA MET A 163 11.51 1.05 -0.79
C MET A 163 10.35 1.70 -0.08
N VAL A 164 9.42 2.26 -0.85
CA VAL A 164 8.19 2.87 -0.34
C VAL A 164 6.98 2.33 -1.09
N ASN A 165 5.85 2.40 -0.43
CA ASN A 165 4.55 2.14 -1.03
C ASN A 165 3.82 3.46 -1.26
N LEU A 166 3.18 3.56 -2.41
CA LEU A 166 2.46 4.75 -2.86
C LEU A 166 1.01 4.38 -3.10
N VAL A 167 0.09 5.21 -2.61
CA VAL A 167 -1.32 5.08 -2.94
C VAL A 167 -1.88 6.43 -3.38
N ILE A 168 -2.80 6.38 -4.33
CA ILE A 168 -3.62 7.53 -4.72
C ILE A 168 -5.03 7.28 -4.19
N ARG A 169 -5.54 8.27 -3.46
CA ARG A 169 -6.94 8.30 -3.00
C ARG A 169 -7.70 9.38 -3.75
N ASP A 170 -8.97 9.11 -4.01
CA ASP A 170 -9.90 10.11 -4.53
C ASP A 170 -10.36 11.09 -3.43
N ALA A 171 -11.27 12.00 -3.78
CA ALA A 171 -11.81 13.00 -2.87
C ALA A 171 -12.59 12.40 -1.69
N ASP A 172 -13.12 11.18 -1.84
CA ASP A 172 -13.83 10.45 -0.79
C ASP A 172 -12.89 9.63 0.11
N GLY A 173 -11.59 9.66 -0.17
CA GLY A 173 -10.57 8.93 0.58
C GLY A 173 -10.39 7.47 0.16
N LYS A 174 -11.09 7.01 -0.88
CA LYS A 174 -10.96 5.66 -1.41
C LYS A 174 -9.65 5.52 -2.20
N ILE A 175 -8.91 4.43 -1.97
CA ILE A 175 -7.73 4.09 -2.77
C ILE A 175 -8.19 3.72 -4.19
N VAL A 176 -7.68 4.44 -5.18
CA VAL A 176 -8.00 4.23 -6.61
C VAL A 176 -6.81 3.68 -7.40
N ASP A 177 -5.60 3.86 -6.89
CA ASP A 177 -4.39 3.30 -7.50
C ASP A 177 -3.30 3.09 -6.46
N SER A 178 -2.39 2.15 -6.73
CA SER A 178 -1.25 1.86 -5.88
C SER A 178 -0.01 1.49 -6.70
N SER A 179 1.15 1.76 -6.14
CA SER A 179 2.42 1.38 -6.73
C SER A 179 3.48 1.25 -5.63
N SER A 180 4.51 0.47 -5.90
CA SER A 180 5.73 0.51 -5.13
C SER A 180 6.78 1.33 -5.86
N SER A 181 7.63 2.03 -5.13
CA SER A 181 8.71 2.82 -5.70
C SER A 181 9.97 2.71 -4.86
N VAL A 182 11.10 2.86 -5.51
CA VAL A 182 12.37 3.02 -4.84
C VAL A 182 12.68 4.51 -4.79
N LEU A 183 12.75 5.05 -3.59
CA LEU A 183 13.24 6.42 -3.41
C LEU A 183 14.76 6.42 -3.50
N VAL A 184 15.30 7.34 -4.26
CA VAL A 184 16.73 7.52 -4.40
C VAL A 184 17.16 8.74 -3.58
N TRP A 185 18.16 8.53 -2.71
CA TRP A 185 18.71 9.61 -1.93
C TRP A 185 19.46 10.62 -2.80
N LYS A 186 19.20 11.89 -2.58
CA LYS A 186 19.93 12.99 -3.21
C LYS A 186 21.03 13.49 -2.29
N ASP A 187 22.24 13.08 -2.57
CA ASP A 187 23.44 13.40 -1.79
C ASP A 187 23.88 14.88 -1.89
N MET A 188 23.32 15.66 -2.81
CA MET A 188 23.98 16.89 -3.22
C MET A 188 23.56 18.16 -2.47
N TRP A 189 22.48 18.13 -1.65
CA TRP A 189 21.88 19.39 -1.21
C TRP A 189 21.39 19.44 0.21
N GLU A 190 20.62 18.48 0.60
CA GLU A 190 20.07 18.38 1.95
C GLU A 190 20.09 16.92 2.37
N LYS A 191 20.62 16.68 3.54
CA LYS A 191 20.59 15.35 4.14
C LYS A 191 19.12 14.94 4.25
N ASN A 192 18.77 13.75 3.72
CA ASN A 192 17.47 13.11 3.84
C ASN A 192 16.42 13.47 2.78
N MET A 193 16.80 14.13 1.71
CA MET A 193 15.92 14.34 0.57
C MET A 193 15.95 13.12 -0.36
N PHE A 194 14.79 12.56 -0.63
CA PHE A 194 14.59 11.45 -1.55
C PHE A 194 13.72 11.88 -2.71
N VAL A 195 13.93 11.26 -3.84
CA VAL A 195 13.12 11.48 -5.05
C VAL A 195 12.48 10.19 -5.50
N GLY A 196 11.29 10.30 -6.02
CA GLY A 196 10.54 9.19 -6.57
C GLY A 196 9.48 9.67 -7.55
N TYR A 197 8.68 8.73 -8.04
CA TYR A 197 7.57 9.04 -8.93
C TYR A 197 6.45 8.02 -8.79
N PHE A 198 5.23 8.48 -9.06
CA PHE A 198 4.11 7.62 -9.37
C PHE A 198 3.98 7.51 -10.89
N PRO A 199 3.89 6.31 -11.46
CA PRO A 199 4.07 6.11 -12.91
C PRO A 199 2.97 6.73 -13.77
N ARG A 200 1.83 7.08 -13.18
CA ARG A 200 0.63 7.54 -13.89
C ARG A 200 -0.27 8.37 -13.00
N THR A 201 -1.11 9.19 -13.59
CA THR A 201 -2.25 9.81 -12.91
C THR A 201 -3.54 9.02 -13.19
N PRO A 202 -4.57 9.16 -12.34
CA PRO A 202 -5.90 8.64 -12.64
C PRO A 202 -6.45 9.12 -13.99
N GLN A 203 -7.30 8.32 -14.61
CA GLN A 203 -7.91 8.62 -15.92
C GLN A 203 -9.19 9.48 -15.82
N THR A 204 -9.64 9.77 -14.62
CA THR A 204 -10.82 10.60 -14.35
C THR A 204 -10.40 11.94 -13.80
N ASP A 205 -11.03 13.02 -14.29
CA ASP A 205 -10.83 14.36 -13.73
C ASP A 205 -11.29 14.38 -12.27
N GLY A 206 -10.54 15.07 -11.43
CA GLY A 206 -10.89 15.17 -10.02
C GLY A 206 -9.72 15.56 -9.13
N ASP A 207 -10.00 15.64 -7.84
CA ASP A 207 -9.02 15.91 -6.80
C ASP A 207 -8.60 14.61 -6.16
N TYR A 208 -7.30 14.49 -5.95
CA TYR A 208 -6.65 13.28 -5.44
C TYR A 208 -5.62 13.60 -4.37
N THR A 209 -5.26 12.58 -3.62
CA THR A 209 -4.16 12.64 -2.65
C THR A 209 -3.18 11.51 -2.94
N LEU A 210 -1.91 11.84 -3.14
CA LEU A 210 -0.81 10.87 -3.14
C LEU A 210 -0.29 10.73 -1.72
N SER A 211 -0.27 9.51 -1.21
CA SER A 211 0.28 9.16 0.10
C SER A 211 1.46 8.22 -0.06
N ILE A 212 2.51 8.46 0.71
CA ILE A 212 3.76 7.71 0.70
C ILE A 212 3.88 6.97 2.02
N TYR A 213 4.07 5.65 1.96
CA TYR A 213 4.18 4.79 3.12
C TYR A 213 5.51 4.04 3.17
N ILE A 214 6.02 3.87 4.38
CA ILE A 214 7.03 2.87 4.70
C ILE A 214 6.32 1.78 5.49
N GLY A 215 6.13 0.61 4.88
CA GLY A 215 5.17 -0.36 5.40
C GLY A 215 3.76 0.25 5.43
N ASN A 216 3.14 0.28 6.60
CA ASN A 216 1.84 0.91 6.83
C ASN A 216 1.93 2.29 7.53
N GLN A 217 3.13 2.82 7.72
CA GLN A 217 3.35 4.13 8.32
C GLN A 217 3.32 5.21 7.24
N LEU A 218 2.44 6.19 7.40
CA LEU A 218 2.40 7.35 6.52
C LEU A 218 3.67 8.19 6.70
N LEU A 219 4.46 8.31 5.64
CA LEU A 219 5.59 9.25 5.63
C LEU A 219 5.09 10.66 5.41
N ASP A 220 4.34 10.87 4.33
CA ASP A 220 3.67 12.13 4.03
C ASP A 220 2.62 11.95 2.92
N SER A 221 1.83 12.99 2.69
CA SER A 221 0.84 13.05 1.61
C SER A 221 0.78 14.42 0.97
N ALA A 222 0.37 14.47 -0.29
CA ALA A 222 0.17 15.72 -1.02
C ALA A 222 -1.05 15.62 -1.92
N LYS A 223 -1.78 16.74 -2.03
CA LYS A 223 -2.96 16.87 -2.88
C LYS A 223 -2.60 17.32 -4.27
N PHE A 224 -3.30 16.81 -5.26
CA PHE A 224 -3.20 17.21 -6.66
C PHE A 224 -4.54 17.08 -7.37
N THR A 225 -4.66 17.74 -8.50
CA THR A 225 -5.85 17.70 -9.35
C THR A 225 -5.48 17.13 -10.71
N VAL A 226 -6.32 16.26 -11.24
CA VAL A 226 -6.23 15.78 -12.63
C VAL A 226 -7.29 16.48 -13.46
N LYS A 227 -6.87 17.02 -14.60
CA LYS A 227 -7.74 17.67 -15.59
C LYS A 227 -7.43 17.17 -17.01
N SER A 228 -8.49 17.06 -17.79
CA SER A 228 -8.40 16.79 -19.24
C SER A 228 -7.71 17.93 -19.99
#